data_7afac2b8623566b57ec8ec3170c50546
#
_entry.id   7afac2b8623566b57ec8ec3170c50546
#
_cell.length_a   1.000
_cell.length_b   1.000
_cell.length_c   1.000
_cell.angle_alpha   90.00
_cell.angle_beta   90.00
_cell.angle_gamma   90.00
#
_symmetry.space_group_name_H-M   'P 1'
#
loop_
_entity.id
_entity.type
_entity.pdbx_description
1 polymer ?
#
loop_
_entity_poly.entity_id
_entity_poly.type
_entity_poly.pdbx_seq_one_letter_code
_entity_poly.pdbx_strand_id
1 'polypeptide(L)'
;MIKKLLTLGAIISLPMISLAQESAELTLSQKIDEAFAPIVGWMADNIFFVKPFSVIGLDIPLVVLWLIIGAVFFTIYMGFINLKGFKHAIELVKGDYDDPNDKGEVSHFQALVTALSGTVGLGNIAGVAVAISLGGAGATFWMIVAGLLGMSSKFVECTLGVKYREINDSGEVSGGPMYYLSKGLARQGKAGLGKGLAIIFAILCIGGSFGGGN
;
A
#
# COMPACT_ATOMS: atom_id res chain seq x y z
N MET A 1 -55.57 -22.57 12.66
CA MET A 1 -55.73 -21.84 11.38
C MET A 1 -54.51 -21.01 11.05
N ILE A 2 -53.91 -20.27 11.93
CA ILE A 2 -52.75 -19.38 11.71
C ILE A 2 -51.48 -20.16 11.26
N LYS A 3 -51.18 -21.34 11.85
CA LYS A 3 -50.03 -22.15 11.47
C LYS A 3 -50.05 -22.66 10.00
N LYS A 4 -51.24 -22.94 9.45
CA LYS A 4 -51.41 -23.35 8.04
C LYS A 4 -51.26 -22.18 7.05
N LEU A 5 -51.58 -20.95 7.47
CA LEU A 5 -51.36 -19.75 6.68
C LEU A 5 -49.87 -19.39 6.58
N LEU A 6 -49.11 -19.56 7.68
CA LEU A 6 -47.64 -19.31 7.68
C LEU A 6 -46.87 -20.31 6.84
N THR A 7 -47.24 -21.60 6.81
CA THR A 7 -46.64 -22.60 5.96
C THR A 7 -46.97 -22.40 4.47
N LEU A 8 -48.19 -21.94 4.13
CA LEU A 8 -48.56 -21.60 2.78
C LEU A 8 -47.82 -20.37 2.23
N GLY A 9 -47.62 -19.34 3.08
CA GLY A 9 -46.83 -18.16 2.73
C GLY A 9 -45.33 -18.48 2.48
N ALA A 10 -44.74 -19.39 3.27
CA ALA A 10 -43.36 -19.82 3.10
C ALA A 10 -43.14 -20.68 1.80
N ILE A 11 -44.13 -21.46 1.42
CA ILE A 11 -44.06 -22.29 0.20
C ILE A 11 -44.21 -21.46 -1.10
N ILE A 12 -44.99 -20.36 -1.03
CA ILE A 12 -45.18 -19.45 -2.16
C ILE A 12 -43.99 -18.49 -2.37
N SER A 13 -43.28 -18.14 -1.26
CA SER A 13 -42.11 -17.25 -1.38
C SER A 13 -40.83 -17.90 -1.84
N LEU A 14 -40.67 -19.23 -1.66
CA LEU A 14 -39.48 -19.98 -2.10
C LEU A 14 -39.26 -19.96 -3.64
N PRO A 15 -40.29 -20.19 -4.50
CA PRO A 15 -40.07 -20.11 -5.95
C PRO A 15 -39.91 -18.68 -6.47
N MET A 16 -40.45 -17.66 -5.78
CA MET A 16 -40.21 -16.27 -6.16
C MET A 16 -38.76 -15.79 -5.87
N ILE A 17 -38.15 -16.31 -4.83
CA ILE A 17 -36.74 -16.00 -4.51
C ILE A 17 -35.82 -16.69 -5.52
N SER A 18 -36.12 -17.92 -5.95
CA SER A 18 -35.32 -18.61 -6.98
C SER A 18 -35.50 -18.03 -8.37
N LEU A 19 -36.69 -17.52 -8.71
CA LEU A 19 -36.94 -16.86 -9.99
C LEU A 19 -36.35 -15.46 -10.07
N ALA A 20 -36.17 -14.77 -8.93
CA ALA A 20 -35.47 -13.48 -8.86
C ALA A 20 -33.95 -13.62 -9.04
N GLN A 21 -33.42 -14.82 -8.88
CA GLN A 21 -31.99 -15.10 -9.01
C GLN A 21 -31.58 -15.52 -10.44
N GLU A 22 -32.52 -15.85 -11.32
CA GLU A 22 -32.26 -16.42 -12.64
C GLU A 22 -32.20 -15.40 -13.78
N SER A 23 -32.40 -14.11 -13.53
CA SER A 23 -32.34 -13.06 -14.55
C SER A 23 -31.76 -11.72 -14.09
N ALA A 24 -30.93 -11.73 -13.07
CA ALA A 24 -30.14 -10.52 -12.74
C ALA A 24 -29.01 -10.41 -13.75
N GLU A 25 -29.17 -9.56 -14.77
CA GLU A 25 -28.03 -9.11 -15.58
C GLU A 25 -26.93 -8.66 -14.59
N LEU A 26 -25.72 -9.16 -14.80
CA LEU A 26 -24.55 -8.78 -14.03
C LEU A 26 -24.48 -7.25 -13.93
N THR A 27 -24.38 -6.73 -12.75
CA THR A 27 -24.16 -5.28 -12.55
C THR A 27 -22.89 -4.86 -13.27
N LEU A 28 -22.74 -3.59 -13.58
CA LEU A 28 -21.53 -3.06 -14.21
C LEU A 28 -20.27 -3.43 -13.40
N SER A 29 -20.36 -3.40 -12.07
CA SER A 29 -19.27 -3.82 -11.17
C SER A 29 -18.91 -5.29 -11.40
N GLN A 30 -19.90 -6.19 -11.42
CA GLN A 30 -19.65 -7.62 -11.64
C GLN A 30 -19.06 -7.92 -13.04
N LYS A 31 -19.50 -7.21 -14.08
CA LYS A 31 -18.91 -7.34 -15.43
C LYS A 31 -17.44 -6.88 -15.45
N ILE A 32 -17.11 -5.83 -14.72
CA ILE A 32 -15.74 -5.35 -14.57
C ILE A 32 -14.91 -6.39 -13.80
N ASP A 33 -15.41 -6.89 -12.67
CA ASP A 33 -14.73 -7.89 -11.86
C ASP A 33 -14.46 -9.17 -12.66
N GLU A 34 -15.42 -9.67 -13.43
CA GLU A 34 -15.23 -10.84 -14.30
C GLU A 34 -14.20 -10.60 -15.41
N ALA A 35 -14.18 -9.41 -16.00
CA ALA A 35 -13.21 -9.07 -17.05
C ALA A 35 -11.77 -9.02 -16.50
N PHE A 36 -11.59 -8.59 -15.25
CA PHE A 36 -10.27 -8.49 -14.61
C PHE A 36 -9.86 -9.74 -13.84
N ALA A 37 -10.81 -10.62 -13.48
CA ALA A 37 -10.56 -11.84 -12.71
C ALA A 37 -9.40 -12.70 -13.23
N PRO A 38 -9.23 -12.95 -14.54
CA PRO A 38 -8.10 -13.74 -15.05
C PRO A 38 -6.76 -13.08 -14.80
N ILE A 39 -6.69 -11.76 -14.95
CA ILE A 39 -5.45 -10.98 -14.74
C ILE A 39 -5.11 -10.95 -13.26
N VAL A 40 -6.12 -10.69 -12.41
CA VAL A 40 -5.97 -10.67 -10.95
C VAL A 40 -5.56 -12.05 -10.43
N GLY A 41 -6.18 -13.12 -10.91
CA GLY A 41 -5.82 -14.50 -10.57
C GLY A 41 -4.39 -14.83 -10.96
N TRP A 42 -3.99 -14.52 -12.18
CA TRP A 42 -2.61 -14.72 -12.62
C TRP A 42 -1.59 -13.96 -11.76
N MET A 43 -1.87 -12.69 -11.43
CA MET A 43 -1.01 -11.89 -10.55
C MET A 43 -0.96 -12.46 -9.13
N ALA A 44 -2.09 -12.89 -8.59
CA ALA A 44 -2.17 -13.50 -7.28
C ALA A 44 -1.28 -14.75 -7.21
N ASP A 45 -1.42 -15.67 -8.16
CA ASP A 45 -0.73 -16.94 -8.16
C ASP A 45 0.77 -16.84 -8.47
N ASN A 46 1.15 -15.91 -9.37
CA ASN A 46 2.53 -15.84 -9.87
C ASN A 46 3.37 -14.74 -9.23
N ILE A 47 2.76 -13.76 -8.55
CA ILE A 47 3.48 -12.63 -7.96
C ILE A 47 3.25 -12.56 -6.46
N PHE A 48 1.99 -12.46 -6.02
CA PHE A 48 1.68 -12.15 -4.62
C PHE A 48 1.77 -13.37 -3.70
N PHE A 49 1.26 -14.53 -4.11
CA PHE A 49 1.19 -15.73 -3.28
C PHE A 49 2.23 -16.79 -3.62
N VAL A 50 3.23 -16.47 -4.46
CA VAL A 50 4.36 -17.36 -4.67
C VAL A 50 5.07 -17.62 -3.34
N LYS A 51 5.13 -18.89 -2.93
CA LYS A 51 5.74 -19.34 -1.66
C LYS A 51 7.01 -20.15 -1.96
N PRO A 52 8.17 -19.48 -2.17
CA PRO A 52 9.39 -20.15 -2.64
C PRO A 52 9.96 -21.19 -1.66
N PHE A 53 9.61 -21.07 -0.39
CA PHE A 53 10.12 -21.94 0.68
C PHE A 53 9.09 -22.91 1.26
N SER A 54 7.96 -23.13 0.59
CA SER A 54 6.92 -24.09 1.03
C SER A 54 7.45 -25.52 1.17
N VAL A 55 8.45 -25.88 0.37
CA VAL A 55 9.12 -27.21 0.42
C VAL A 55 9.77 -27.50 1.80
N ILE A 56 10.19 -26.46 2.51
CA ILE A 56 10.78 -26.58 3.86
C ILE A 56 9.78 -26.21 4.96
N GLY A 57 8.48 -26.14 4.63
CA GLY A 57 7.42 -25.82 5.59
C GLY A 57 7.27 -24.33 5.92
N LEU A 58 7.90 -23.45 5.16
CA LEU A 58 7.83 -21.99 5.36
C LEU A 58 6.87 -21.39 4.32
N ASP A 59 5.62 -21.23 4.70
CA ASP A 59 4.54 -20.74 3.84
C ASP A 59 4.43 -19.21 3.81
N ILE A 60 5.55 -18.53 3.59
CA ILE A 60 5.60 -17.07 3.51
C ILE A 60 5.57 -16.65 2.03
N PRO A 61 4.63 -15.77 1.61
CA PRO A 61 4.62 -15.21 0.26
C PRO A 61 5.91 -14.45 -0.06
N LEU A 62 6.39 -14.58 -1.29
CA LEU A 62 7.65 -13.95 -1.74
C LEU A 62 7.66 -12.43 -1.51
N VAL A 63 6.53 -11.77 -1.78
CA VAL A 63 6.40 -10.31 -1.58
C VAL A 63 6.59 -9.95 -0.11
N VAL A 64 5.97 -10.70 0.81
CA VAL A 64 6.11 -10.46 2.25
C VAL A 64 7.56 -10.68 2.69
N LEU A 65 8.19 -11.76 2.23
CA LEU A 65 9.59 -12.04 2.51
C LEU A 65 10.51 -10.92 2.01
N TRP A 66 10.28 -10.42 0.79
CA TRP A 66 11.03 -9.31 0.21
C TRP A 66 10.90 -8.03 1.05
N LEU A 67 9.68 -7.71 1.50
CA LEU A 67 9.43 -6.55 2.34
C LEU A 67 10.12 -6.67 3.70
N ILE A 68 10.11 -7.84 4.32
CA ILE A 68 10.80 -8.10 5.59
C ILE A 68 12.32 -7.94 5.42
N ILE A 69 12.90 -8.55 4.38
CA ILE A 69 14.33 -8.45 4.09
C ILE A 69 14.71 -6.97 3.87
N GLY A 70 13.95 -6.25 3.06
CA GLY A 70 14.18 -4.82 2.81
C GLY A 70 14.10 -3.98 4.09
N ALA A 71 13.09 -4.21 4.91
CA ALA A 71 12.89 -3.48 6.16
C ALA A 71 14.02 -3.74 7.18
N VAL A 72 14.44 -5.00 7.32
CA VAL A 72 15.58 -5.37 8.17
C VAL A 72 16.88 -4.78 7.63
N PHE A 73 17.12 -4.91 6.31
CA PHE A 73 18.29 -4.35 5.67
C PHE A 73 18.41 -2.84 5.91
N PHE A 74 17.36 -2.07 5.63
CA PHE A 74 17.38 -0.63 5.83
C PHE A 74 17.50 -0.24 7.31
N THR A 75 16.89 -0.99 8.22
CA THR A 75 17.02 -0.74 9.66
C THR A 75 18.47 -0.88 10.13
N ILE A 76 19.16 -1.93 9.68
CA ILE A 76 20.57 -2.16 10.01
C ILE A 76 21.47 -1.16 9.29
N TYR A 77 21.28 -0.98 7.97
CA TYR A 77 22.08 -0.08 7.15
C TYR A 77 22.01 1.36 7.62
N MET A 78 20.85 1.84 8.05
CA MET A 78 20.65 3.18 8.58
C MET A 78 20.97 3.30 10.09
N GLY A 79 21.54 2.26 10.70
CA GLY A 79 21.97 2.26 12.10
C GLY A 79 20.83 2.47 13.08
N PHE A 80 19.65 1.88 12.85
CA PHE A 80 18.44 1.99 13.67
C PHE A 80 17.91 3.43 13.75
N ILE A 81 17.83 4.10 12.60
CA ILE A 81 17.33 5.47 12.49
C ILE A 81 15.93 5.65 13.08
N ASN A 82 15.09 4.62 12.95
CA ASN A 82 13.74 4.56 13.52
C ASN A 82 13.70 4.78 15.05
N LEU A 83 14.74 4.39 15.78
CA LEU A 83 14.86 4.61 17.22
C LEU A 83 15.64 5.88 17.52
N LYS A 84 16.82 6.05 16.91
CA LYS A 84 17.72 7.18 17.17
C LYS A 84 17.16 8.51 16.67
N GLY A 85 16.45 8.50 15.55
CA GLY A 85 15.87 9.68 14.92
C GLY A 85 14.54 10.14 15.52
N PHE A 86 13.95 9.39 16.44
CA PHE A 86 12.59 9.66 16.93
C PHE A 86 12.44 11.04 17.56
N LYS A 87 13.38 11.44 18.41
CA LYS A 87 13.38 12.77 19.04
C LYS A 87 13.49 13.88 18.00
N HIS A 88 14.43 13.74 17.06
CA HIS A 88 14.63 14.69 15.96
C HIS A 88 13.39 14.79 15.05
N ALA A 89 12.71 13.69 14.78
CA ALA A 89 11.47 13.72 14.01
C ALA A 89 10.36 14.54 14.70
N ILE A 90 10.26 14.47 16.04
CA ILE A 90 9.33 15.31 16.81
C ILE A 90 9.71 16.79 16.71
N GLU A 91 10.98 17.12 16.81
CA GLU A 91 11.48 18.49 16.67
C GLU A 91 11.17 19.06 15.27
N LEU A 92 11.38 18.28 14.21
CA LEU A 92 11.00 18.66 12.85
C LEU A 92 9.50 18.95 12.71
N VAL A 93 8.66 18.11 13.27
CA VAL A 93 7.20 18.28 13.20
C VAL A 93 6.73 19.50 13.99
N LYS A 94 7.43 19.86 15.07
CA LYS A 94 7.17 21.08 15.85
C LYS A 94 7.56 22.36 15.11
N GLY A 95 8.36 22.27 14.05
CA GLY A 95 8.85 23.42 13.30
C GLY A 95 10.15 24.02 13.82
N ASP A 96 10.86 23.30 14.73
CA ASP A 96 12.13 23.79 15.29
C ASP A 96 13.22 24.00 14.20
N TYR A 97 13.02 23.43 13.03
CA TYR A 97 13.90 23.51 11.86
C TYR A 97 13.25 24.17 10.65
N ASP A 98 12.09 24.82 10.81
CA ASP A 98 11.41 25.53 9.70
C ASP A 98 12.17 26.84 9.39
N ASP A 99 12.66 26.99 8.15
CA ASP A 99 13.25 28.21 7.64
C ASP A 99 12.32 28.82 6.56
N PRO A 100 11.88 30.07 6.71
CA PRO A 100 11.06 30.76 5.70
C PRO A 100 11.72 30.86 4.32
N ASN A 101 13.03 30.69 4.23
CA ASN A 101 13.78 30.73 2.97
C ASN A 101 13.94 29.35 2.33
N ASP A 102 13.49 28.29 2.98
CA ASP A 102 13.57 26.93 2.43
C ASP A 102 12.69 26.80 1.19
N LYS A 103 13.26 26.15 0.17
CA LYS A 103 12.55 25.86 -1.07
C LYS A 103 11.60 24.70 -0.87
N GLY A 104 10.32 24.97 -0.81
CA GLY A 104 9.25 23.99 -0.68
C GLY A 104 7.88 24.66 -0.68
N GLU A 105 6.83 23.88 -0.94
CA GLU A 105 5.45 24.39 -1.00
C GLU A 105 4.74 24.32 0.36
N VAL A 106 5.23 23.47 1.27
CA VAL A 106 4.55 23.14 2.53
C VAL A 106 5.54 23.02 3.69
N SER A 107 5.09 23.33 4.91
CA SER A 107 5.87 23.12 6.14
C SER A 107 6.03 21.62 6.46
N HIS A 108 6.98 21.29 7.35
CA HIS A 108 7.19 19.91 7.79
C HIS A 108 5.93 19.27 8.39
N PHE A 109 5.17 20.04 9.16
CA PHE A 109 3.89 19.59 9.74
C PHE A 109 2.84 19.33 8.65
N GLN A 110 2.70 20.23 7.68
CA GLN A 110 1.76 20.05 6.56
C GLN A 110 2.13 18.85 5.71
N ALA A 111 3.41 18.62 5.44
CA ALA A 111 3.90 17.43 4.72
C ALA A 111 3.52 16.13 5.46
N LEU A 112 3.70 16.10 6.79
CA LEU A 112 3.31 14.94 7.60
C LEU A 112 1.81 14.69 7.56
N VAL A 113 0.98 15.73 7.75
CA VAL A 113 -0.48 15.60 7.75
C VAL A 113 -1.00 15.13 6.39
N THR A 114 -0.45 15.67 5.30
CA THR A 114 -0.80 15.24 3.93
C THR A 114 -0.42 13.78 3.70
N ALA A 115 0.78 13.37 4.11
CA ALA A 115 1.21 11.97 4.00
C ALA A 115 0.33 11.02 4.83
N LEU A 116 -0.04 11.39 6.05
CA LEU A 116 -0.95 10.60 6.89
C LEU A 116 -2.34 10.50 6.26
N SER A 117 -2.90 11.60 5.75
CA SER A 117 -4.20 11.62 5.09
C SER A 117 -4.24 10.70 3.87
N GLY A 118 -3.20 10.67 3.06
CA GLY A 118 -3.09 9.79 1.90
C GLY A 118 -2.76 8.34 2.23
N THR A 119 -2.27 8.05 3.45
CA THR A 119 -1.85 6.70 3.84
C THR A 119 -2.94 5.96 4.62
N VAL A 120 -3.78 6.68 5.38
CA VAL A 120 -4.85 6.07 6.16
C VAL A 120 -6.02 5.72 5.25
N GLY A 121 -6.15 4.45 4.92
CA GLY A 121 -7.21 3.92 4.07
C GLY A 121 -7.90 2.72 4.71
N LEU A 122 -8.74 2.05 3.92
CA LEU A 122 -9.51 0.89 4.35
C LEU A 122 -8.61 -0.24 4.88
N GLY A 123 -7.41 -0.43 4.32
CA GLY A 123 -6.45 -1.43 4.77
C GLY A 123 -6.00 -1.24 6.21
N ASN A 124 -5.82 0.01 6.65
CA ASN A 124 -5.37 0.33 8.02
C ASN A 124 -6.48 0.14 9.06
N ILE A 125 -7.73 0.12 8.65
CA ILE A 125 -8.90 0.00 9.53
C ILE A 125 -9.49 -1.41 9.44
N ALA A 126 -10.13 -1.74 8.33
CA ALA A 126 -10.79 -3.03 8.16
C ALA A 126 -9.78 -4.17 7.97
N GLY A 127 -8.69 -3.95 7.23
CA GLY A 127 -7.63 -4.95 7.04
C GLY A 127 -6.97 -5.36 8.35
N VAL A 128 -6.71 -4.41 9.25
CA VAL A 128 -6.19 -4.69 10.59
C VAL A 128 -7.19 -5.48 11.44
N ALA A 129 -8.48 -5.11 11.39
CA ALA A 129 -9.52 -5.84 12.11
C ALA A 129 -9.62 -7.30 11.63
N VAL A 130 -9.58 -7.53 10.32
CA VAL A 130 -9.56 -8.89 9.73
C VAL A 130 -8.29 -9.65 10.15
N ALA A 131 -7.12 -9.02 10.10
CA ALA A 131 -5.87 -9.66 10.51
C ALA A 131 -5.89 -10.09 11.99
N ILE A 132 -6.45 -9.27 12.88
CA ILE A 132 -6.59 -9.61 14.30
C ILE A 132 -7.62 -10.72 14.50
N SER A 133 -8.73 -10.71 13.77
CA SER A 133 -9.76 -11.75 13.88
C SER A 133 -9.25 -13.13 13.46
N LEU A 134 -8.33 -13.19 12.48
CA LEU A 134 -7.73 -14.44 11.99
C LEU A 134 -6.51 -14.86 12.80
N GLY A 135 -5.65 -13.93 13.18
CA GLY A 135 -4.35 -14.20 13.80
C GLY A 135 -4.28 -13.90 15.30
N GLY A 136 -5.36 -13.39 15.89
CA GLY A 136 -5.43 -13.08 17.32
C GLY A 136 -4.39 -12.05 17.77
N ALA A 137 -3.97 -12.14 19.03
CA ALA A 137 -2.98 -11.24 19.63
C ALA A 137 -1.61 -11.30 18.92
N GLY A 138 -1.25 -12.44 18.33
CA GLY A 138 -0.02 -12.62 17.55
C GLY A 138 0.03 -11.70 16.32
N ALA A 139 -1.09 -11.49 15.64
CA ALA A 139 -1.15 -10.58 14.50
C ALA A 139 -0.83 -9.15 14.93
N THR A 140 -1.36 -8.68 16.05
CA THR A 140 -1.08 -7.34 16.59
C THR A 140 0.42 -7.17 16.89
N PHE A 141 1.04 -8.16 17.54
CA PHE A 141 2.47 -8.13 17.81
C PHE A 141 3.30 -8.01 16.52
N TRP A 142 3.03 -8.84 15.53
CA TRP A 142 3.78 -8.81 14.26
C TRP A 142 3.53 -7.54 13.46
N MET A 143 2.33 -6.96 13.49
CA MET A 143 2.06 -5.68 12.85
C MET A 143 2.85 -4.54 13.50
N ILE A 144 2.99 -4.52 14.83
CA ILE A 144 3.83 -3.53 15.52
C ILE A 144 5.29 -3.69 15.11
N VAL A 145 5.83 -4.91 15.11
CA VAL A 145 7.21 -5.18 14.68
C VAL A 145 7.44 -4.77 13.23
N ALA A 146 6.52 -5.13 12.33
CA ALA A 146 6.59 -4.75 10.91
C ALA A 146 6.54 -3.23 10.74
N GLY A 147 5.71 -2.52 11.51
CA GLY A 147 5.64 -1.06 11.51
C GLY A 147 6.96 -0.43 11.94
N LEU A 148 7.55 -0.88 13.03
CA LEU A 148 8.85 -0.38 13.52
C LEU A 148 9.97 -0.58 12.49
N LEU A 149 10.06 -1.75 11.87
CA LEU A 149 11.05 -2.02 10.82
C LEU A 149 10.75 -1.22 9.55
N GLY A 150 9.48 -1.07 9.18
CA GLY A 150 9.04 -0.33 8.00
C GLY A 150 9.36 1.16 8.04
N MET A 151 9.46 1.76 9.23
CA MET A 151 9.86 3.17 9.41
C MET A 151 11.19 3.48 8.71
N SER A 152 12.18 2.60 8.80
CA SER A 152 13.49 2.79 8.16
C SER A 152 13.39 2.77 6.63
N SER A 153 12.56 1.91 6.07
CA SER A 153 12.30 1.86 4.61
C SER A 153 11.63 3.15 4.14
N LYS A 154 10.63 3.62 4.89
CA LYS A 154 9.94 4.88 4.58
C LYS A 154 10.84 6.10 4.69
N PHE A 155 11.72 6.13 5.69
CA PHE A 155 12.74 7.16 5.82
C PHE A 155 13.64 7.25 4.58
N VAL A 156 14.13 6.11 4.09
CA VAL A 156 14.95 6.07 2.87
C VAL A 156 14.17 6.55 1.65
N GLU A 157 12.92 6.09 1.48
CA GLU A 157 12.05 6.50 0.38
C GLU A 157 11.83 8.01 0.36
N CYS A 158 11.42 8.60 1.49
CA CYS A 158 11.18 10.05 1.60
C CYS A 158 12.47 10.85 1.38
N THR A 159 13.59 10.40 1.94
CA THR A 159 14.89 11.05 1.74
C THR A 159 15.32 11.07 0.28
N LEU A 160 15.13 9.95 -0.43
CA LEU A 160 15.41 9.88 -1.88
C LEU A 160 14.44 10.76 -2.66
N GLY A 161 13.17 10.79 -2.30
CA GLY A 161 12.16 11.65 -2.91
C GLY A 161 12.55 13.13 -2.85
N VAL A 162 12.95 13.61 -1.68
CA VAL A 162 13.42 15.00 -1.49
C VAL A 162 14.75 15.25 -2.21
N LYS A 163 15.72 14.34 -2.10
CA LYS A 163 17.05 14.49 -2.70
C LYS A 163 17.04 14.62 -4.23
N TYR A 164 16.14 13.94 -4.89
CA TYR A 164 16.07 13.88 -6.35
C TYR A 164 14.87 14.66 -6.94
N ARG A 165 14.14 15.42 -6.12
CA ARG A 165 13.05 16.26 -6.57
C ARG A 165 13.52 17.32 -7.60
N GLU A 166 12.61 17.75 -8.43
CA GLU A 166 12.77 18.90 -9.33
C GLU A 166 11.92 20.05 -8.82
N ILE A 167 12.45 21.25 -8.95
CA ILE A 167 11.74 22.49 -8.66
C ILE A 167 11.75 23.28 -9.95
N ASN A 168 10.58 23.56 -10.51
CA ASN A 168 10.42 24.33 -11.72
C ASN A 168 10.70 25.82 -11.46
N ASP A 169 10.86 26.60 -12.54
CA ASP A 169 11.01 28.07 -12.45
C ASP A 169 9.79 28.75 -11.81
N SER A 170 8.62 28.12 -11.88
CA SER A 170 7.39 28.54 -11.18
C SER A 170 7.35 28.19 -9.69
N GLY A 171 8.33 27.48 -9.16
CA GLY A 171 8.40 27.03 -7.76
C GLY A 171 7.68 25.71 -7.49
N GLU A 172 7.03 25.09 -8.48
CA GLU A 172 6.37 23.80 -8.31
C GLU A 172 7.39 22.67 -8.06
N VAL A 173 7.09 21.81 -7.10
CA VAL A 173 7.94 20.69 -6.70
C VAL A 173 7.42 19.39 -7.29
N SER A 174 8.25 18.72 -8.06
CA SER A 174 7.98 17.39 -8.62
C SER A 174 9.00 16.38 -8.11
N GLY A 175 8.54 15.26 -7.54
CA GLY A 175 9.41 14.25 -6.93
C GLY A 175 8.77 12.87 -6.88
N GLY A 176 9.45 11.98 -6.18
CA GLY A 176 8.97 10.61 -5.96
C GLY A 176 9.81 9.54 -6.65
N PRO A 177 9.34 8.26 -6.63
CA PRO A 177 10.12 7.12 -7.13
C PRO A 177 10.54 7.24 -8.58
N MET A 178 9.71 7.79 -9.45
CA MET A 178 10.05 8.01 -10.87
C MET A 178 11.31 8.88 -11.03
N TYR A 179 11.44 9.90 -10.19
CA TYR A 179 12.56 10.84 -10.23
C TYR A 179 13.84 10.24 -9.64
N TYR A 180 13.78 9.61 -8.46
CA TYR A 180 14.99 9.05 -7.89
C TYR A 180 15.45 7.77 -8.60
N LEU A 181 14.56 6.98 -9.22
CA LEU A 181 14.96 5.85 -10.06
C LEU A 181 15.69 6.35 -11.32
N SER A 182 15.11 7.31 -12.03
CA SER A 182 15.72 7.81 -13.26
C SER A 182 17.03 8.55 -13.00
N LYS A 183 17.04 9.53 -12.08
CA LYS A 183 18.22 10.36 -11.80
C LYS A 183 19.28 9.65 -10.97
N GLY A 184 18.85 8.87 -9.96
CA GLY A 184 19.76 8.15 -9.07
C GLY A 184 20.57 7.10 -9.83
N LEU A 185 19.93 6.29 -10.69
CA LEU A 185 20.61 5.30 -11.51
C LEU A 185 21.40 5.93 -12.66
N ALA A 186 20.95 7.06 -13.20
CA ALA A 186 21.73 7.80 -14.20
C ALA A 186 23.09 8.27 -13.64
N ARG A 187 23.13 8.75 -12.38
CA ARG A 187 24.38 9.12 -11.70
C ARG A 187 25.34 7.95 -11.50
N GLN A 188 24.82 6.72 -11.48
CA GLN A 188 25.61 5.49 -11.40
C GLN A 188 25.97 4.91 -12.79
N GLY A 189 25.74 5.66 -13.87
CA GLY A 189 25.99 5.20 -15.23
C GLY A 189 24.94 4.24 -15.80
N LYS A 190 23.81 4.02 -15.10
CA LYS A 190 22.74 3.08 -15.47
C LYS A 190 21.47 3.80 -15.91
N ALA A 191 21.59 4.84 -16.71
CA ALA A 191 20.49 5.71 -17.13
C ALA A 191 19.33 4.95 -17.81
N GLY A 192 19.65 3.99 -18.71
CA GLY A 192 18.65 3.18 -19.41
C GLY A 192 17.79 2.34 -18.45
N LEU A 193 18.43 1.67 -17.48
CA LEU A 193 17.75 0.91 -16.44
C LEU A 193 16.87 1.83 -15.56
N GLY A 194 17.40 3.00 -15.17
CA GLY A 194 16.69 3.96 -14.37
C GLY A 194 15.41 4.46 -15.03
N LYS A 195 15.48 4.77 -16.32
CA LYS A 195 14.35 5.20 -17.13
C LYS A 195 13.29 4.10 -17.28
N GLY A 196 13.73 2.87 -17.55
CA GLY A 196 12.82 1.72 -17.66
C GLY A 196 12.06 1.45 -16.36
N LEU A 197 12.75 1.41 -15.21
CA LEU A 197 12.14 1.23 -13.90
C LEU A 197 11.20 2.38 -13.52
N ALA A 198 11.54 3.62 -13.86
CA ALA A 198 10.68 4.77 -13.61
C ALA A 198 9.36 4.69 -14.38
N ILE A 199 9.39 4.25 -15.64
CA ILE A 199 8.18 4.05 -16.46
C ILE A 199 7.32 2.92 -15.89
N ILE A 200 7.92 1.78 -15.56
CA ILE A 200 7.21 0.66 -14.93
C ILE A 200 6.54 1.12 -13.64
N PHE A 201 7.27 1.84 -12.78
CA PHE A 201 6.72 2.37 -11.55
C PHE A 201 5.54 3.31 -11.81
N ALA A 202 5.63 4.22 -12.78
CA ALA A 202 4.55 5.15 -13.13
C ALA A 202 3.27 4.41 -13.56
N ILE A 203 3.40 3.38 -14.40
CA ILE A 203 2.27 2.55 -14.83
C ILE A 203 1.63 1.83 -13.63
N LEU A 204 2.45 1.21 -12.76
CA LEU A 204 1.97 0.51 -11.58
C LEU A 204 1.32 1.48 -10.58
N CYS A 205 1.84 2.70 -10.45
CA CYS A 205 1.28 3.74 -9.59
C CYS A 205 -0.12 4.17 -10.07
N ILE A 206 -0.30 4.36 -11.37
CA ILE A 206 -1.61 4.65 -11.97
C ILE A 206 -2.58 3.50 -11.67
N GLY A 207 -2.17 2.25 -11.91
CA GLY A 207 -2.99 1.07 -11.58
C GLY A 207 -3.34 0.98 -10.10
N GLY A 208 -2.38 1.24 -9.21
CA GLY A 208 -2.59 1.25 -7.77
C GLY A 208 -3.56 2.33 -7.29
N SER A 209 -3.56 3.49 -7.96
CA SER A 209 -4.50 4.60 -7.63
C SER A 209 -5.95 4.23 -7.88
N PHE A 210 -6.25 3.38 -8.87
CA PHE A 210 -7.61 2.89 -9.12
C PHE A 210 -8.08 1.89 -8.05
N GLY A 211 -7.17 1.11 -7.45
CA GLY A 211 -7.50 0.10 -6.46
C GLY A 211 -7.47 0.59 -5.01
N GLY A 212 -6.85 1.73 -4.74
CA GLY A 212 -6.61 2.24 -3.38
C GLY A 212 -7.84 2.73 -2.62
N GLY A 213 -8.93 3.05 -3.32
CA GLY A 213 -10.17 3.53 -2.68
C GLY A 213 -10.05 4.87 -1.94
N ASN A 214 -9.04 5.66 -2.26
CA ASN A 214 -8.77 6.99 -1.69
C ASN A 214 -9.10 8.08 -2.70
#